data_1e64dac179ae5aec8535fb97526c4ed0
#
_entry.id   1e64dac179ae5aec8535fb97526c4ed0
#
_cell.length_a   1.000
_cell.length_b   1.000
_cell.length_c   1.000
_cell.angle_alpha   90.00
_cell.angle_beta   90.00
_cell.angle_gamma   90.00
#
_symmetry.space_group_name_H-M   'P 1'
#
loop_
_entity.id
_entity.type
_entity.pdbx_description
1 polymer ?
#
loop_
_entity_poly.entity_id
_entity_poly.type
_entity_poly.pdbx_seq_one_letter_code
_entity_poly.pdbx_strand_id
1 'polypeptide(L)'
;MVIPTRDRRGLLLRALRSVLSQRSIELEVLVIDDGSTDDTPDAVRSLHDPRVRVLRHEVPRGVATARNAGAAAATGTWIALLDDDDVWAPDKLVRQVTAAQRASARWAYAGAVEIDGEGRLLGGERPPSPEVLVHQLTRRNLMPAGSSNVVVDAASFRSSGGFDAGLRHLADWDMWLRLARYGHPVCVPEPLVAYRLHTAQATLDTRGMIAEARVLRDRHGADLNSIRRWLAWSHLRRGRRREAVGAYARAVASGDLRSAGRAAVAALHPRPTAARRRPPNPADVEWTESARAWVRAAAED
;
A
#
# COMPACT_ATOMS: atom_id res chain seq x y z
N MET A 1 12.12 1.84 10.49
CA MET A 1 11.18 0.92 9.82
C MET A 1 10.00 0.64 10.70
N VAL A 2 8.76 0.73 10.19
CA VAL A 2 7.53 0.55 10.99
C VAL A 2 6.64 -0.51 10.36
N ILE A 3 6.22 -1.50 11.16
CA ILE A 3 5.31 -2.59 10.76
C ILE A 3 4.15 -2.63 11.75
N PRO A 4 2.95 -2.13 11.41
CA PRO A 4 1.77 -2.36 12.22
C PRO A 4 1.29 -3.80 12.02
N THR A 5 0.81 -4.44 13.09
CA THR A 5 0.26 -5.80 13.02
C THR A 5 -0.84 -6.02 14.04
N ARG A 6 -1.72 -6.98 13.75
CA ARG A 6 -2.72 -7.48 14.70
C ARG A 6 -3.19 -8.87 14.30
N ASP A 7 -3.03 -9.87 15.20
CA ASP A 7 -3.49 -11.25 15.02
C ASP A 7 -3.06 -11.88 13.68
N ARG A 8 -1.76 -11.68 13.28
CA ARG A 8 -1.23 -12.08 11.96
C ARG A 8 0.18 -12.65 12.02
N ARG A 9 0.48 -13.45 13.07
CA ARG A 9 1.81 -14.01 13.33
C ARG A 9 2.55 -14.50 12.08
N GLY A 10 1.91 -15.39 11.29
CA GLY A 10 2.58 -16.04 10.16
C GLY A 10 2.95 -15.08 9.03
N LEU A 11 2.09 -14.08 8.74
CA LEU A 11 2.36 -13.06 7.73
C LEU A 11 3.44 -12.10 8.21
N LEU A 12 3.32 -11.62 9.45
CA LEU A 12 4.30 -10.74 10.07
C LEU A 12 5.71 -11.34 10.07
N LEU A 13 5.87 -12.62 10.41
CA LEU A 13 7.20 -13.25 10.41
C LEU A 13 7.83 -13.28 9.01
N ARG A 14 7.04 -13.48 7.95
CA ARG A 14 7.51 -13.38 6.56
C ARG A 14 7.91 -11.94 6.20
N ALA A 15 7.08 -10.94 6.56
CA ALA A 15 7.40 -9.54 6.38
C ALA A 15 8.71 -9.17 7.10
N LEU A 16 8.87 -9.58 8.38
CA LEU A 16 10.07 -9.34 9.17
C LEU A 16 11.32 -9.95 8.54
N ARG A 17 11.27 -11.19 8.05
CA ARG A 17 12.42 -11.81 7.35
C ARG A 17 12.84 -10.96 6.15
N SER A 18 11.91 -10.48 5.34
CA SER A 18 12.22 -9.64 4.18
C SER A 18 12.87 -8.31 4.57
N VAL A 19 12.50 -7.76 5.74
CA VAL A 19 13.11 -6.54 6.29
C VAL A 19 14.49 -6.82 6.87
N LEU A 20 14.63 -7.89 7.63
CA LEU A 20 15.91 -8.25 8.27
C LEU A 20 16.98 -8.70 7.24
N SER A 21 16.55 -9.09 6.04
CA SER A 21 17.42 -9.40 4.90
C SER A 21 17.87 -8.17 4.09
N GLN A 22 17.46 -6.95 4.46
CA GLN A 22 17.89 -5.73 3.78
C GLN A 22 19.40 -5.58 3.84
N ARG A 23 20.01 -5.18 2.71
CA ARG A 23 21.46 -5.12 2.52
C ARG A 23 21.95 -3.68 2.48
N SER A 24 23.19 -3.46 2.94
CA SER A 24 23.92 -2.19 2.78
C SER A 24 23.20 -0.96 3.34
N ILE A 25 22.41 -1.17 4.40
CA ILE A 25 21.74 -0.09 5.11
C ILE A 25 21.58 -0.47 6.60
N GLU A 26 21.86 0.48 7.49
CA GLU A 26 21.51 0.35 8.90
C GLU A 26 20.02 0.58 9.09
N LEU A 27 19.39 -0.26 9.90
CA LEU A 27 17.96 -0.16 10.16
C LEU A 27 17.58 -0.60 11.57
N GLU A 28 16.57 0.04 12.13
CA GLU A 28 15.77 -0.43 13.25
C GLU A 28 14.39 -0.86 12.77
N VAL A 29 13.81 -1.86 13.41
CA VAL A 29 12.47 -2.38 13.09
C VAL A 29 11.56 -2.20 14.28
N LEU A 30 10.52 -1.40 14.12
CA LEU A 30 9.50 -1.14 15.12
C LEU A 30 8.23 -1.89 14.71
N VAL A 31 7.97 -3.02 15.36
CA VAL A 31 6.72 -3.76 15.22
C VAL A 31 5.71 -3.16 16.19
N ILE A 32 4.61 -2.67 15.65
CA ILE A 32 3.54 -2.08 16.46
C ILE A 32 2.39 -3.07 16.53
N ASP A 33 2.33 -3.79 17.64
CA ASP A 33 1.25 -4.72 17.93
C ASP A 33 0.01 -3.97 18.40
N ASP A 34 -0.99 -3.88 17.52
CA ASP A 34 -2.22 -3.14 17.77
C ASP A 34 -3.26 -3.99 18.52
N GLY A 35 -2.86 -4.54 19.67
CA GLY A 35 -3.71 -5.31 20.56
C GLY A 35 -4.01 -6.71 20.07
N SER A 36 -3.00 -7.46 19.62
CA SER A 36 -3.15 -8.88 19.27
C SER A 36 -3.59 -9.72 20.47
N THR A 37 -4.42 -10.71 20.20
CA THR A 37 -4.91 -11.69 21.17
C THR A 37 -4.26 -13.08 20.97
N ASP A 38 -3.53 -13.25 19.91
CA ASP A 38 -2.73 -14.45 19.60
C ASP A 38 -1.27 -14.31 20.11
N ASP A 39 -0.43 -15.28 19.79
CA ASP A 39 0.99 -15.32 20.16
C ASP A 39 1.90 -14.44 19.26
N THR A 40 1.35 -13.53 18.47
CA THR A 40 2.10 -12.63 17.59
C THR A 40 3.23 -11.88 18.31
N PRO A 41 3.00 -11.22 19.48
CA PRO A 41 4.07 -10.50 20.17
C PRO A 41 5.22 -11.40 20.65
N ASP A 42 4.88 -12.59 21.13
CA ASP A 42 5.87 -13.55 21.64
C ASP A 42 6.71 -14.14 20.51
N ALA A 43 6.09 -14.42 19.37
CA ALA A 43 6.79 -14.87 18.17
C ALA A 43 7.81 -13.83 17.68
N VAL A 44 7.51 -12.54 17.76
CA VAL A 44 8.48 -11.49 17.40
C VAL A 44 9.61 -11.42 18.41
N ARG A 45 9.32 -11.47 19.72
CA ARG A 45 10.35 -11.46 20.77
C ARG A 45 11.30 -12.66 20.65
N SER A 46 10.79 -13.82 20.25
CA SER A 46 11.59 -15.06 20.08
C SER A 46 12.61 -14.99 18.92
N LEU A 47 12.54 -13.99 18.03
CA LEU A 47 13.55 -13.78 17.00
C LEU A 47 14.92 -13.37 17.60
N HIS A 48 14.94 -12.78 18.80
CA HIS A 48 16.14 -12.30 19.47
C HIS A 48 17.06 -11.41 18.60
N ASP A 49 16.50 -10.71 17.59
CA ASP A 49 17.26 -9.79 16.74
C ASP A 49 17.30 -8.41 17.39
N PRO A 50 18.50 -7.86 17.70
CA PRO A 50 18.64 -6.58 18.41
C PRO A 50 18.08 -5.39 17.62
N ARG A 51 17.89 -5.52 16.32
CA ARG A 51 17.28 -4.47 15.48
C ARG A 51 15.77 -4.37 15.66
N VAL A 52 15.13 -5.41 16.24
CA VAL A 52 13.67 -5.52 16.34
C VAL A 52 13.17 -5.11 17.71
N ARG A 53 12.26 -4.17 17.76
CA ARG A 53 11.56 -3.74 18.98
C ARG A 53 10.06 -3.85 18.79
N VAL A 54 9.35 -4.38 19.79
CA VAL A 54 7.89 -4.46 19.81
C VAL A 54 7.33 -3.35 20.70
N LEU A 55 6.43 -2.55 20.15
CA LEU A 55 5.58 -1.62 20.90
C LEU A 55 4.15 -2.13 20.83
N ARG A 56 3.47 -2.21 21.97
CA ARG A 56 2.12 -2.78 22.06
C ARG A 56 1.10 -1.74 22.50
N HIS A 57 -0.04 -1.72 21.82
CA HIS A 57 -1.25 -1.07 22.31
C HIS A 57 -2.08 -2.07 23.13
N GLU A 58 -2.55 -1.67 24.30
CA GLU A 58 -3.41 -2.52 25.14
C GLU A 58 -4.76 -2.83 24.48
N VAL A 59 -5.27 -1.89 23.69
CA VAL A 59 -6.48 -2.02 22.88
C VAL A 59 -6.22 -1.59 21.46
N PRO A 60 -6.90 -2.18 20.46
CA PRO A 60 -6.74 -1.81 19.06
C PRO A 60 -7.08 -0.33 18.82
N ARG A 61 -6.17 0.39 18.16
CA ARG A 61 -6.28 1.81 17.84
C ARG A 61 -6.32 2.09 16.34
N GLY A 62 -6.10 1.07 15.53
CA GLY A 62 -6.10 1.12 14.07
C GLY A 62 -4.74 1.42 13.46
N VAL A 63 -4.60 1.02 12.18
CA VAL A 63 -3.33 1.02 11.44
C VAL A 63 -2.67 2.39 11.36
N ALA A 64 -3.44 3.47 11.18
CA ALA A 64 -2.91 4.83 11.12
C ALA A 64 -2.26 5.23 12.45
N THR A 65 -2.92 4.96 13.59
CA THR A 65 -2.38 5.21 14.93
C THR A 65 -1.13 4.36 15.19
N ALA A 66 -1.16 3.09 14.80
CA ALA A 66 -0.01 2.20 14.95
C ALA A 66 1.20 2.70 14.14
N ARG A 67 1.01 3.11 12.87
CA ARG A 67 2.09 3.69 12.06
C ARG A 67 2.66 4.97 12.69
N ASN A 68 1.79 5.84 13.21
CA ASN A 68 2.22 7.07 13.89
C ASN A 68 3.02 6.76 15.16
N ALA A 69 2.59 5.79 15.97
CA ALA A 69 3.31 5.37 17.17
C ALA A 69 4.71 4.87 16.82
N GLY A 70 4.84 4.04 15.78
CA GLY A 70 6.13 3.58 15.29
C GLY A 70 7.00 4.73 14.78
N ALA A 71 6.44 5.63 13.98
CA ALA A 71 7.18 6.78 13.45
C ALA A 71 7.63 7.77 14.55
N ALA A 72 6.85 7.89 15.63
CA ALA A 72 7.22 8.70 16.79
C ALA A 72 8.38 8.09 17.61
N ALA A 73 8.41 6.75 17.72
CA ALA A 73 9.45 6.01 18.42
C ALA A 73 10.73 5.78 17.59
N ALA A 74 10.67 6.07 16.29
CA ALA A 74 11.78 5.88 15.36
C ALA A 74 12.89 6.94 15.56
N THR A 75 14.13 6.47 15.53
CA THR A 75 15.35 7.30 15.67
C THR A 75 16.04 7.55 14.32
N GLY A 76 15.71 6.77 13.29
CA GLY A 76 16.31 6.87 11.97
C GLY A 76 15.93 8.16 11.22
N THR A 77 16.79 8.54 10.27
CA THR A 77 16.58 9.72 9.40
C THR A 77 15.49 9.51 8.35
N TRP A 78 15.17 8.26 8.05
CA TRP A 78 14.12 7.86 7.11
C TRP A 78 13.09 6.97 7.80
N ILE A 79 11.82 7.19 7.51
CA ILE A 79 10.72 6.31 7.90
C ILE A 79 10.35 5.46 6.69
N ALA A 80 10.43 4.15 6.84
CA ALA A 80 9.94 3.18 5.87
C ALA A 80 8.76 2.42 6.47
N LEU A 81 7.72 2.21 5.69
CA LEU A 81 6.47 1.59 6.12
C LEU A 81 6.29 0.25 5.40
N LEU A 82 5.88 -0.77 6.13
CA LEU A 82 5.53 -2.07 5.57
C LEU A 82 4.29 -2.62 6.26
N ASP A 83 3.32 -3.09 5.52
CA ASP A 83 2.19 -3.84 6.06
C ASP A 83 2.62 -5.29 6.36
N ASP A 84 2.03 -5.89 7.36
CA ASP A 84 2.45 -7.19 7.90
C ASP A 84 2.18 -8.39 6.97
N ASP A 85 1.56 -8.15 5.81
CA ASP A 85 1.23 -9.15 4.80
C ASP A 85 2.06 -9.03 3.50
N ASP A 86 2.86 -7.97 3.38
CA ASP A 86 3.71 -7.71 2.21
C ASP A 86 5.16 -8.12 2.45
N VAL A 87 5.94 -8.21 1.38
CA VAL A 87 7.39 -8.50 1.47
C VAL A 87 8.22 -7.62 0.55
N TRP A 88 9.49 -7.42 0.90
CA TRP A 88 10.41 -6.54 0.20
C TRP A 88 11.57 -7.28 -0.47
N ALA A 89 12.04 -6.73 -1.59
CA ALA A 89 13.31 -7.11 -2.17
C ALA A 89 14.48 -6.74 -1.25
N PRO A 90 15.58 -7.52 -1.22
CA PRO A 90 16.69 -7.33 -0.26
C PRO A 90 17.43 -6.00 -0.36
N ASP A 91 17.29 -5.27 -1.46
CA ASP A 91 17.96 -4.00 -1.73
C ASP A 91 17.00 -2.80 -1.83
N LYS A 92 15.72 -2.99 -1.44
CA LYS A 92 14.70 -1.95 -1.54
C LYS A 92 15.09 -0.66 -0.82
N LEU A 93 15.45 -0.75 0.46
CA LEU A 93 15.71 0.43 1.28
C LEU A 93 16.92 1.22 0.77
N VAL A 94 18.03 0.55 0.49
CA VAL A 94 19.23 1.22 0.01
C VAL A 94 18.99 1.91 -1.32
N ARG A 95 18.25 1.30 -2.25
CA ARG A 95 17.92 1.90 -3.55
C ARG A 95 17.04 3.13 -3.40
N GLN A 96 15.97 3.05 -2.61
CA GLN A 96 15.05 4.17 -2.43
C GLN A 96 15.69 5.33 -1.69
N VAL A 97 16.41 5.07 -0.59
CA VAL A 97 17.10 6.12 0.17
C VAL A 97 18.18 6.79 -0.67
N THR A 98 19.00 6.02 -1.38
CA THR A 98 20.04 6.57 -2.26
C THR A 98 19.43 7.41 -3.40
N ALA A 99 18.34 6.93 -4.02
CA ALA A 99 17.66 7.68 -5.06
C ALA A 99 17.07 9.00 -4.51
N ALA A 100 16.45 8.97 -3.33
CA ALA A 100 15.92 10.16 -2.68
C ALA A 100 17.02 11.17 -2.34
N GLN A 101 18.13 10.72 -1.78
CA GLN A 101 19.27 11.58 -1.46
C GLN A 101 19.86 12.23 -2.71
N ARG A 102 20.09 11.48 -3.79
CA ARG A 102 20.61 12.00 -5.05
C ARG A 102 19.71 13.03 -5.71
N ALA A 103 18.39 12.81 -5.62
CA ALA A 103 17.38 13.72 -6.16
C ALA A 103 17.01 14.86 -5.19
N SER A 104 17.59 14.93 -3.99
CA SER A 104 17.16 15.82 -2.90
C SER A 104 15.63 15.72 -2.63
N ALA A 105 15.04 14.55 -2.87
CA ALA A 105 13.63 14.28 -2.66
C ALA A 105 13.36 13.89 -1.20
N ARG A 106 12.20 14.29 -0.70
CA ARG A 106 11.78 14.02 0.67
C ARG A 106 11.11 12.66 0.85
N TRP A 107 10.70 12.02 -0.23
CA TRP A 107 10.07 10.71 -0.21
C TRP A 107 10.33 9.95 -1.52
N ALA A 108 10.23 8.64 -1.45
CA ALA A 108 10.50 7.74 -2.56
C ALA A 108 9.50 6.58 -2.59
N TYR A 109 9.24 6.07 -3.79
CA TYR A 109 8.49 4.84 -4.02
C TYR A 109 9.18 4.01 -5.11
N ALA A 110 8.71 2.76 -5.29
CA ALA A 110 9.28 1.83 -6.25
C ALA A 110 8.19 1.13 -7.06
N GLY A 111 8.58 0.26 -7.98
CA GLY A 111 7.68 -0.69 -8.59
C GLY A 111 7.20 -1.74 -7.59
N ALA A 112 6.04 -2.33 -7.85
CA ALA A 112 5.49 -3.41 -7.05
C ALA A 112 4.91 -4.53 -7.92
N VAL A 113 5.04 -5.76 -7.45
CA VAL A 113 4.38 -6.94 -8.02
C VAL A 113 3.27 -7.41 -7.10
N GLU A 114 2.34 -8.20 -7.63
CA GLU A 114 1.26 -8.84 -6.87
C GLU A 114 1.59 -10.32 -6.63
N ILE A 115 1.37 -10.79 -5.41
CA ILE A 115 1.51 -12.21 -5.02
C ILE A 115 0.20 -12.72 -4.42
N ASP A 116 -0.03 -14.03 -4.50
CA ASP A 116 -1.17 -14.67 -3.83
C ASP A 116 -0.90 -14.98 -2.34
N GLY A 117 -1.85 -15.65 -1.67
CA GLY A 117 -1.74 -16.05 -0.27
C GLY A 117 -0.52 -16.94 0.01
N GLU A 118 -0.12 -17.75 -0.95
CA GLU A 118 1.03 -18.67 -0.87
C GLU A 118 2.35 -18.02 -1.30
N GLY A 119 2.33 -16.75 -1.73
CA GLY A 119 3.52 -16.03 -2.17
C GLY A 119 3.89 -16.27 -3.65
N ARG A 120 2.99 -16.84 -4.46
CA ARG A 120 3.25 -17.03 -5.90
C ARG A 120 3.02 -15.72 -6.65
N LEU A 121 3.93 -15.41 -7.55
CA LEU A 121 3.88 -14.21 -8.38
C LEU A 121 2.69 -14.24 -9.34
N LEU A 122 1.79 -13.28 -9.23
CA LEU A 122 0.59 -13.14 -10.06
C LEU A 122 0.79 -12.17 -11.23
N GLY A 123 1.59 -11.13 -11.03
CA GLY A 123 1.81 -10.09 -12.02
C GLY A 123 2.37 -8.83 -11.38
N GLY A 124 2.37 -7.73 -12.14
CA GLY A 124 2.80 -6.43 -11.67
C GLY A 124 2.52 -5.36 -12.72
N GLU A 125 2.57 -4.12 -12.30
CA GLU A 125 2.48 -2.96 -13.18
C GLU A 125 3.64 -2.02 -12.86
N ARG A 126 4.28 -1.51 -13.92
CA ARG A 126 5.33 -0.51 -13.76
C ARG A 126 4.80 0.70 -13.00
N PRO A 127 5.59 1.28 -12.09
CA PRO A 127 5.16 2.46 -11.36
C PRO A 127 4.97 3.64 -12.32
N PRO A 128 4.01 4.56 -12.05
CA PRO A 128 3.93 5.82 -12.80
C PRO A 128 5.17 6.67 -12.55
N SER A 129 5.46 7.63 -13.44
CA SER A 129 6.47 8.65 -13.13
C SER A 129 6.03 9.54 -11.97
N PRO A 130 6.96 10.18 -11.24
CA PRO A 130 6.62 11.09 -10.13
C PRO A 130 5.63 12.19 -10.52
N GLU A 131 5.77 12.76 -11.70
CA GLU A 131 4.89 13.81 -12.23
C GLU A 131 3.47 13.27 -12.44
N VAL A 132 3.35 12.10 -13.06
CA VAL A 132 2.06 11.43 -13.29
C VAL A 132 1.42 11.06 -11.95
N LEU A 133 2.19 10.49 -11.01
CA LEU A 133 1.70 10.15 -9.69
C LEU A 133 1.09 11.37 -9.01
N VAL A 134 1.85 12.45 -8.84
CA VAL A 134 1.44 13.66 -8.12
C VAL A 134 0.25 14.32 -8.81
N HIS A 135 0.29 14.46 -10.14
CA HIS A 135 -0.83 15.04 -10.92
C HIS A 135 -2.14 14.26 -10.76
N GLN A 136 -2.05 12.95 -10.60
CA GLN A 136 -3.23 12.11 -10.49
C GLN A 136 -3.76 11.93 -9.05
N LEU A 137 -2.99 12.31 -8.01
CA LEU A 137 -3.35 12.07 -6.60
C LEU A 137 -4.74 12.62 -6.23
N THR A 138 -5.19 13.74 -6.79
CA THR A 138 -6.53 14.26 -6.53
C THR A 138 -7.65 13.46 -7.24
N ARG A 139 -7.31 12.57 -8.16
CA ARG A 139 -8.28 11.77 -8.93
C ARG A 139 -8.25 10.30 -8.56
N ARG A 140 -7.08 9.76 -8.27
CA ARG A 140 -6.88 8.34 -7.92
C ARG A 140 -5.55 8.14 -7.21
N ASN A 141 -5.52 7.21 -6.28
CA ASN A 141 -4.28 6.73 -5.70
C ASN A 141 -3.61 5.76 -6.69
N LEU A 142 -2.46 6.17 -7.22
CA LEU A 142 -1.64 5.34 -8.12
C LEU A 142 -0.39 4.81 -7.41
N MET A 143 -0.27 4.98 -6.09
CA MET A 143 0.86 4.46 -5.33
C MET A 143 0.85 2.93 -5.38
N PRO A 144 1.86 2.29 -5.99
CA PRO A 144 1.94 0.83 -6.01
C PRO A 144 2.08 0.29 -4.59
N ALA A 145 1.37 -0.78 -4.23
CA ALA A 145 1.43 -1.41 -2.90
C ALA A 145 1.23 -0.46 -1.70
N GLY A 146 0.57 0.70 -1.90
CA GLY A 146 0.21 1.62 -0.82
C GLY A 146 1.37 1.99 0.12
N SER A 147 1.13 1.87 1.42
CA SER A 147 2.14 2.22 2.44
C SER A 147 3.39 1.35 2.41
N SER A 148 3.28 0.08 2.04
CA SER A 148 4.41 -0.86 1.98
C SER A 148 5.52 -0.42 1.03
N ASN A 149 5.24 0.52 0.16
CA ASN A 149 6.18 0.99 -0.85
C ASN A 149 6.98 2.22 -0.41
N VAL A 150 6.43 3.06 0.47
CA VAL A 150 6.94 4.41 0.69
C VAL A 150 8.07 4.45 1.71
N VAL A 151 9.12 5.20 1.35
CA VAL A 151 10.17 5.68 2.26
C VAL A 151 10.08 7.20 2.28
N VAL A 152 10.06 7.80 3.46
CA VAL A 152 9.92 9.25 3.64
C VAL A 152 10.94 9.78 4.65
N ASP A 153 11.49 10.94 4.38
CA ASP A 153 12.32 11.70 5.32
C ASP A 153 11.58 11.90 6.65
N ALA A 154 12.21 11.57 7.78
CA ALA A 154 11.55 11.56 9.07
C ALA A 154 11.06 12.96 9.52
N ALA A 155 11.78 14.03 9.15
CA ALA A 155 11.36 15.39 9.43
C ALA A 155 10.12 15.76 8.61
N SER A 156 10.11 15.39 7.32
CA SER A 156 8.95 15.60 6.42
C SER A 156 7.73 14.80 6.87
N PHE A 157 7.92 13.56 7.34
CA PHE A 157 6.83 12.76 7.92
C PHE A 157 6.21 13.48 9.13
N ARG A 158 7.04 13.94 10.07
CA ARG A 158 6.57 14.64 11.28
C ARG A 158 5.92 15.99 10.92
N SER A 159 6.53 16.76 10.04
CA SER A 159 5.99 18.08 9.61
C SER A 159 4.68 17.95 8.83
N SER A 160 4.45 16.83 8.15
CA SER A 160 3.17 16.55 7.48
C SER A 160 2.06 16.16 8.47
N GLY A 161 2.36 15.94 9.75
CA GLY A 161 1.42 15.51 10.77
C GLY A 161 1.17 14.01 10.84
N GLY A 162 1.95 13.18 10.12
CA GLY A 162 1.77 11.73 10.08
C GLY A 162 0.46 11.29 9.42
N PHE A 163 0.00 10.07 9.71
CA PHE A 163 -1.29 9.57 9.23
C PHE A 163 -2.45 10.16 10.03
N ASP A 164 -3.56 10.49 9.37
CA ASP A 164 -4.79 10.87 10.07
C ASP A 164 -5.45 9.63 10.70
N ALA A 165 -5.46 9.57 12.03
CA ALA A 165 -6.07 8.47 12.78
C ALA A 165 -7.61 8.39 12.64
N GLY A 166 -8.26 9.44 12.14
CA GLY A 166 -9.68 9.46 11.80
C GLY A 166 -10.00 8.76 10.47
N LEU A 167 -8.98 8.42 9.68
CA LEU A 167 -9.13 7.71 8.41
C LEU A 167 -8.67 6.25 8.56
N ARG A 168 -9.57 5.33 8.27
CA ARG A 168 -9.32 3.89 8.37
C ARG A 168 -8.86 3.27 7.06
N HIS A 169 -9.38 3.77 5.94
CA HIS A 169 -9.21 3.17 4.61
C HIS A 169 -8.34 3.99 3.67
N LEU A 170 -8.37 5.32 3.79
CA LEU A 170 -7.71 6.25 2.88
C LEU A 170 -6.64 7.11 3.58
N ALA A 171 -6.18 6.69 4.75
CA ALA A 171 -5.15 7.39 5.51
C ALA A 171 -3.82 7.52 4.75
N ASP A 172 -3.46 6.51 3.95
CA ASP A 172 -2.30 6.52 3.07
C ASP A 172 -2.47 7.55 1.95
N TRP A 173 -3.62 7.55 1.29
CA TRP A 173 -3.88 8.51 0.22
C TRP A 173 -3.89 9.96 0.73
N ASP A 174 -4.51 10.24 1.88
CA ASP A 174 -4.43 11.54 2.55
C ASP A 174 -2.98 11.95 2.81
N MET A 175 -2.16 11.00 3.31
CA MET A 175 -0.74 11.23 3.55
C MET A 175 0.03 11.60 2.27
N TRP A 176 -0.22 10.89 1.15
CA TRP A 176 0.45 11.20 -0.13
C TRP A 176 0.05 12.57 -0.67
N LEU A 177 -1.22 12.97 -0.52
CA LEU A 177 -1.69 14.30 -0.89
C LEU A 177 -1.02 15.41 -0.08
N ARG A 178 -0.71 15.15 1.20
CA ARG A 178 0.04 16.10 2.05
C ARG A 178 1.53 16.10 1.72
N LEU A 179 2.15 14.93 1.53
CA LEU A 179 3.57 14.83 1.17
C LEU A 179 3.88 15.48 -0.17
N ALA A 180 2.99 15.37 -1.16
CA ALA A 180 3.15 16.02 -2.46
C ALA A 180 3.31 17.55 -2.38
N ARG A 181 2.88 18.19 -1.28
CA ARG A 181 3.10 19.63 -1.03
C ARG A 181 4.54 19.96 -0.65
N TYR A 182 5.31 18.96 -0.19
CA TYR A 182 6.74 19.11 0.12
C TYR A 182 7.65 18.82 -1.07
N GLY A 183 7.09 18.47 -2.21
CA GLY A 183 7.79 18.17 -3.46
C GLY A 183 7.43 16.81 -4.05
N HIS A 184 7.89 16.59 -5.27
CA HIS A 184 7.69 15.33 -5.95
C HIS A 184 8.53 14.22 -5.29
N PRO A 185 8.02 12.98 -5.25
CA PRO A 185 8.83 11.83 -4.86
C PRO A 185 9.89 11.52 -5.92
N VAL A 186 10.80 10.63 -5.58
CA VAL A 186 11.59 9.93 -6.59
C VAL A 186 11.03 8.52 -6.76
N CYS A 187 11.07 8.01 -8.00
CA CYS A 187 10.64 6.66 -8.35
C CYS A 187 11.86 5.78 -8.61
N VAL A 188 11.89 4.61 -7.96
CA VAL A 188 12.79 3.51 -8.30
C VAL A 188 11.99 2.52 -9.15
N PRO A 189 12.21 2.41 -10.46
CA PRO A 189 11.29 1.72 -11.36
C PRO A 189 11.28 0.20 -11.23
N GLU A 190 12.25 -0.39 -10.53
CA GLU A 190 12.35 -1.83 -10.30
C GLU A 190 11.26 -2.33 -9.35
N PRO A 191 10.81 -3.61 -9.48
CA PRO A 191 9.83 -4.22 -8.61
C PRO A 191 10.48 -4.60 -7.27
N LEU A 192 10.34 -3.74 -6.28
CA LEU A 192 10.99 -3.89 -4.97
C LEU A 192 10.01 -4.25 -3.83
N VAL A 193 8.71 -4.30 -4.13
CA VAL A 193 7.66 -4.69 -3.18
C VAL A 193 6.79 -5.78 -3.79
N ALA A 194 6.49 -6.82 -3.05
CA ALA A 194 5.46 -7.79 -3.39
C ALA A 194 4.24 -7.59 -2.49
N TYR A 195 3.16 -7.13 -3.12
CA TYR A 195 1.88 -6.85 -2.50
C TYR A 195 1.02 -8.12 -2.48
N ARG A 196 0.61 -8.55 -1.30
CA ARG A 196 -0.16 -9.79 -1.15
C ARG A 196 -1.64 -9.57 -1.33
N LEU A 197 -2.25 -10.33 -2.27
CA LEU A 197 -3.69 -10.35 -2.48
C LEU A 197 -4.33 -11.44 -1.63
N HIS A 198 -5.20 -11.06 -0.70
CA HIS A 198 -6.00 -11.99 0.09
C HIS A 198 -7.42 -11.45 0.39
N THR A 199 -8.32 -12.33 0.84
CA THR A 199 -9.74 -12.02 1.02
C THR A 199 -10.06 -11.10 2.20
N ALA A 200 -9.14 -10.95 3.15
CA ALA A 200 -9.32 -10.17 4.39
C ALA A 200 -8.82 -8.71 4.28
N GLN A 201 -8.61 -8.18 3.07
CA GLN A 201 -8.13 -6.81 2.88
C GLN A 201 -9.18 -5.76 3.27
N ALA A 202 -8.73 -4.67 3.91
CA ALA A 202 -9.56 -3.55 4.39
C ALA A 202 -10.37 -2.83 3.29
N THR A 203 -10.03 -3.02 2.01
CA THR A 203 -10.70 -2.42 0.84
C THR A 203 -12.12 -2.93 0.58
N LEU A 204 -12.72 -3.71 1.49
CA LEU A 204 -14.07 -4.27 1.34
C LEU A 204 -15.18 -3.38 1.92
N ASP A 205 -14.86 -2.41 2.78
CA ASP A 205 -15.84 -1.48 3.34
C ASP A 205 -16.09 -0.29 2.41
N THR A 206 -17.01 -0.49 1.47
CA THR A 206 -17.38 0.56 0.49
C THR A 206 -18.00 1.80 1.15
N ARG A 207 -18.76 1.64 2.26
CA ARG A 207 -19.42 2.79 2.91
C ARG A 207 -18.38 3.66 3.64
N GLY A 208 -17.50 3.06 4.41
CA GLY A 208 -16.39 3.74 5.08
C GLY A 208 -15.51 4.47 4.06
N MET A 209 -15.09 3.79 3.00
CA MET A 209 -14.28 4.40 1.94
C MET A 209 -14.93 5.61 1.27
N ILE A 210 -16.26 5.58 1.00
CA ILE A 210 -16.97 6.72 0.44
C ILE A 210 -17.09 7.87 1.45
N ALA A 211 -17.27 7.58 2.74
CA ALA A 211 -17.29 8.60 3.78
C ALA A 211 -15.92 9.31 3.86
N GLU A 212 -14.84 8.56 3.91
CA GLU A 212 -13.48 9.10 3.94
C GLU A 212 -13.11 9.82 2.63
N ALA A 213 -13.58 9.33 1.47
CA ALA A 213 -13.40 10.02 0.20
C ALA A 213 -14.02 11.43 0.16
N ARG A 214 -15.09 11.66 0.91
CA ARG A 214 -15.66 13.01 1.08
C ARG A 214 -14.70 13.90 1.89
N VAL A 215 -14.08 13.35 2.93
CA VAL A 215 -13.06 14.06 3.71
C VAL A 215 -11.89 14.47 2.80
N LEU A 216 -11.39 13.54 1.96
CA LEU A 216 -10.32 13.86 1.00
C LEU A 216 -10.74 14.92 -0.02
N ARG A 217 -11.99 14.86 -0.50
CA ARG A 217 -12.53 15.90 -1.39
C ARG A 217 -12.54 17.26 -0.70
N ASP A 218 -13.05 17.34 0.52
CA ASP A 218 -13.23 18.60 1.24
C ASP A 218 -11.87 19.22 1.66
N ARG A 219 -10.88 18.38 1.96
CA ARG A 219 -9.52 18.83 2.35
C ARG A 219 -8.59 19.10 1.17
N HIS A 220 -8.68 18.32 0.12
CA HIS A 220 -7.68 18.26 -0.96
C HIS A 220 -8.25 18.42 -2.36
N GLY A 221 -9.57 18.56 -2.51
CA GLY A 221 -10.21 18.60 -3.82
C GLY A 221 -10.23 17.26 -4.55
N ALA A 222 -10.19 16.14 -3.83
CA ALA A 222 -10.17 14.81 -4.46
C ALA A 222 -11.47 14.53 -5.24
N ASP A 223 -11.34 13.91 -6.42
CA ASP A 223 -12.47 13.56 -7.28
C ASP A 223 -13.21 12.33 -6.75
N LEU A 224 -14.30 12.57 -6.05
CA LEU A 224 -15.17 11.54 -5.47
C LEU A 224 -15.73 10.57 -6.54
N ASN A 225 -15.95 11.01 -7.76
CA ASN A 225 -16.45 10.16 -8.83
C ASN A 225 -15.37 9.19 -9.33
N SER A 226 -14.11 9.62 -9.37
CA SER A 226 -12.99 8.71 -9.64
C SER A 226 -12.87 7.62 -8.58
N ILE A 227 -13.04 7.95 -7.31
CA ILE A 227 -13.04 6.96 -6.22
C ILE A 227 -14.19 5.99 -6.34
N ARG A 228 -15.39 6.46 -6.65
CA ARG A 228 -16.57 5.61 -6.91
C ARG A 228 -16.33 4.64 -8.08
N ARG A 229 -15.74 5.12 -9.18
CA ARG A 229 -15.40 4.27 -10.33
C ARG A 229 -14.37 3.21 -9.96
N TRP A 230 -13.33 3.58 -9.20
CA TRP A 230 -12.34 2.64 -8.71
C TRP A 230 -12.94 1.57 -7.80
N LEU A 231 -13.82 1.94 -6.87
CA LEU A 231 -14.56 0.99 -6.02
C LEU A 231 -15.43 0.04 -6.86
N ALA A 232 -16.17 0.58 -7.83
CA ALA A 232 -17.00 -0.24 -8.71
C ALA A 232 -16.16 -1.26 -9.50
N TRP A 233 -15.03 -0.83 -10.05
CA TRP A 233 -14.08 -1.71 -10.73
C TRP A 233 -13.47 -2.78 -9.78
N SER A 234 -13.12 -2.39 -8.57
CA SER A 234 -12.64 -3.30 -7.55
C SER A 234 -13.64 -4.38 -7.19
N HIS A 235 -14.94 -4.04 -7.09
CA HIS A 235 -16.00 -5.02 -6.89
C HIS A 235 -16.14 -5.97 -8.09
N LEU A 236 -16.05 -5.46 -9.31
CA LEU A 236 -16.10 -6.31 -10.52
C LEU A 236 -14.96 -7.33 -10.54
N ARG A 237 -13.73 -6.91 -10.24
CA ARG A 237 -12.57 -7.83 -10.19
C ARG A 237 -12.75 -8.97 -9.18
N ARG A 238 -13.55 -8.73 -8.12
CA ARG A 238 -13.86 -9.72 -7.07
C ARG A 238 -15.16 -10.49 -7.31
N GLY A 239 -15.76 -10.37 -8.49
CA GLY A 239 -17.03 -11.02 -8.83
C GLY A 239 -18.26 -10.46 -8.12
N ARG A 240 -18.12 -9.35 -7.37
CA ARG A 240 -19.22 -8.67 -6.64
C ARG A 240 -20.00 -7.72 -7.57
N ARG A 241 -20.75 -8.31 -8.48
CA ARG A 241 -21.42 -7.58 -9.57
C ARG A 241 -22.48 -6.61 -9.08
N ARG A 242 -23.32 -7.01 -8.12
CA ARG A 242 -24.42 -6.17 -7.59
C ARG A 242 -23.86 -4.90 -6.97
N GLU A 243 -22.79 -5.02 -6.18
CA GLU A 243 -22.08 -3.92 -5.54
C GLU A 243 -21.45 -2.99 -6.57
N ALA A 244 -20.85 -3.56 -7.63
CA ALA A 244 -20.26 -2.79 -8.72
C ALA A 244 -21.30 -1.96 -9.46
N VAL A 245 -22.44 -2.58 -9.86
CA VAL A 245 -23.55 -1.88 -10.52
C VAL A 245 -24.09 -0.76 -9.63
N GLY A 246 -24.30 -1.04 -8.33
CA GLY A 246 -24.74 -0.03 -7.36
C GLY A 246 -23.75 1.12 -7.19
N ALA A 247 -22.44 0.85 -7.24
CA ALA A 247 -21.42 1.89 -7.17
C ALA A 247 -21.38 2.78 -8.43
N TYR A 248 -21.49 2.18 -9.63
CA TYR A 248 -21.59 2.94 -10.88
C TYR A 248 -22.90 3.73 -10.96
N ALA A 249 -24.04 3.16 -10.56
CA ALA A 249 -25.32 3.87 -10.54
C ALA A 249 -25.27 5.12 -9.62
N ARG A 250 -24.66 4.99 -8.44
CA ARG A 250 -24.45 6.15 -7.54
C ARG A 250 -23.50 7.20 -8.14
N ALA A 251 -22.51 6.78 -8.92
CA ALA A 251 -21.65 7.72 -9.64
C ALA A 251 -22.46 8.50 -10.71
N VAL A 252 -23.32 7.80 -11.47
CA VAL A 252 -24.23 8.44 -12.45
C VAL A 252 -25.17 9.43 -11.77
N ALA A 253 -25.81 9.03 -10.67
CA ALA A 253 -26.71 9.89 -9.90
C ALA A 253 -26.04 11.16 -9.34
N SER A 254 -24.70 11.15 -9.21
CA SER A 254 -23.88 12.31 -8.81
C SER A 254 -23.28 13.07 -10.00
N GLY A 255 -23.79 12.86 -11.22
CA GLY A 255 -23.41 13.59 -12.43
C GLY A 255 -22.26 12.96 -13.25
N ASP A 256 -21.75 11.77 -12.87
CA ASP A 256 -20.73 11.09 -13.66
C ASP A 256 -21.35 10.24 -14.79
N LEU A 257 -21.79 10.90 -15.88
CA LEU A 257 -22.40 10.22 -17.03
C LEU A 257 -21.48 9.17 -17.68
N ARG A 258 -20.15 9.28 -17.51
CA ARG A 258 -19.18 8.27 -17.99
C ARG A 258 -19.34 6.91 -17.32
N SER A 259 -19.95 6.89 -16.16
CA SER A 259 -20.25 5.65 -15.42
C SER A 259 -21.49 4.91 -15.95
N ALA A 260 -22.37 5.53 -16.75
CA ALA A 260 -23.61 4.92 -17.26
C ALA A 260 -23.31 3.69 -18.14
N GLY A 261 -22.45 3.83 -19.14
CA GLY A 261 -22.04 2.71 -19.99
C GLY A 261 -21.35 1.58 -19.21
N ARG A 262 -20.55 1.94 -18.21
CA ARG A 262 -19.89 0.95 -17.33
C ARG A 262 -20.86 0.21 -16.44
N ALA A 263 -21.90 0.88 -15.93
CA ALA A 263 -22.98 0.26 -15.17
C ALA A 263 -23.75 -0.77 -16.05
N ALA A 264 -24.07 -0.40 -17.29
CA ALA A 264 -24.71 -1.29 -18.24
C ALA A 264 -23.85 -2.52 -18.58
N VAL A 265 -22.56 -2.31 -18.87
CA VAL A 265 -21.61 -3.41 -19.11
C VAL A 265 -21.52 -4.32 -17.89
N ALA A 266 -21.39 -3.76 -16.68
CA ALA A 266 -21.36 -4.52 -15.44
C ALA A 266 -22.65 -5.30 -15.20
N ALA A 267 -23.81 -4.79 -15.65
CA ALA A 267 -25.10 -5.43 -15.54
C ALA A 267 -25.30 -6.57 -16.56
N LEU A 268 -24.77 -6.47 -17.74
CA LEU A 268 -25.02 -7.39 -18.85
C LEU A 268 -24.00 -8.55 -18.94
N HIS A 269 -22.74 -8.35 -18.51
CA HIS A 269 -21.73 -9.40 -18.60
C HIS A 269 -21.84 -10.41 -17.45
N PRO A 270 -22.12 -11.72 -17.72
CA PRO A 270 -22.40 -12.73 -16.70
C PRO A 270 -21.17 -13.17 -15.90
N ARG A 271 -19.97 -12.91 -16.39
CA ARG A 271 -18.70 -13.15 -15.66
C ARG A 271 -17.85 -11.89 -15.76
N PRO A 272 -17.10 -11.53 -14.70
CA PRO A 272 -15.96 -10.67 -14.95
C PRO A 272 -15.16 -11.45 -15.99
N THR A 273 -15.18 -11.01 -17.23
CA THR A 273 -14.08 -11.32 -18.09
C THR A 273 -12.91 -10.91 -17.25
N ALA A 274 -12.09 -11.86 -16.81
CA ALA A 274 -10.68 -11.56 -16.54
C ALA A 274 -10.35 -10.60 -17.66
N ALA A 275 -10.40 -9.31 -17.34
CA ALA A 275 -10.52 -8.25 -18.33
C ALA A 275 -9.50 -8.66 -19.35
N ARG A 276 -9.88 -8.81 -20.63
CA ARG A 276 -8.96 -9.28 -21.64
C ARG A 276 -7.72 -8.44 -21.42
N ARG A 277 -6.84 -8.94 -20.54
CA ARG A 277 -5.56 -8.31 -20.29
C ARG A 277 -5.01 -8.32 -21.69
N ARG A 278 -4.88 -7.16 -22.27
CA ARG A 278 -4.04 -6.99 -23.45
C ARG A 278 -2.84 -7.86 -23.16
N PRO A 279 -2.42 -8.77 -24.09
CA PRO A 279 -1.30 -9.63 -23.79
C PRO A 279 -0.20 -8.73 -23.20
N PRO A 280 0.35 -9.09 -22.04
CA PRO A 280 1.27 -8.20 -21.35
C PRO A 280 2.38 -7.86 -22.33
N ASN A 281 2.77 -6.60 -22.36
CA ASN A 281 3.93 -6.19 -23.14
C ASN A 281 5.13 -7.08 -22.72
N PRO A 282 5.91 -7.67 -23.63
CA PRO A 282 7.07 -8.47 -23.26
C PRO A 282 7.99 -7.79 -22.23
N ALA A 283 8.19 -6.48 -22.35
CA ALA A 283 8.96 -5.70 -21.38
C ALA A 283 8.34 -5.66 -19.97
N ASP A 284 7.01 -5.76 -19.85
CA ASP A 284 6.33 -5.81 -18.53
C ASP A 284 6.39 -7.23 -17.95
N VAL A 285 6.43 -8.25 -18.82
CA VAL A 285 6.68 -9.64 -18.37
C VAL A 285 8.08 -9.77 -17.81
N GLU A 286 9.11 -9.36 -18.55
CA GLU A 286 10.51 -9.39 -18.11
C GLU A 286 10.69 -8.60 -16.79
N TRP A 287 10.11 -7.41 -16.70
CA TRP A 287 10.15 -6.59 -15.51
C TRP A 287 9.49 -7.29 -14.31
N THR A 288 8.34 -7.93 -14.50
CA THR A 288 7.66 -8.69 -13.45
C THR A 288 8.47 -9.93 -13.06
N GLU A 289 9.02 -10.65 -14.03
CA GLU A 289 9.85 -11.83 -13.81
C GLU A 289 11.15 -11.53 -13.05
N SER A 290 11.66 -10.29 -13.16
CA SER A 290 12.85 -9.88 -12.39
C SER A 290 12.63 -9.94 -10.87
N ALA A 291 11.37 -9.93 -10.40
CA ALA A 291 11.03 -10.11 -9.00
C ALA A 291 10.98 -11.59 -8.55
N ARG A 292 10.91 -12.56 -9.49
CA ARG A 292 10.64 -13.97 -9.19
C ARG A 292 11.63 -14.58 -8.18
N ALA A 293 12.89 -14.27 -8.30
CA ALA A 293 13.94 -14.85 -7.45
C ALA A 293 13.77 -14.46 -5.99
N TRP A 294 13.63 -13.17 -5.72
CA TRP A 294 13.50 -12.70 -4.33
C TRP A 294 12.11 -12.95 -3.74
N VAL A 295 11.05 -12.98 -4.57
CA VAL A 295 9.70 -13.36 -4.14
C VAL A 295 9.68 -14.82 -3.68
N ARG A 296 10.33 -15.73 -4.43
CA ARG A 296 10.49 -17.12 -4.01
C ARG A 296 11.24 -17.25 -2.69
N ALA A 297 12.41 -16.61 -2.61
CA ALA A 297 13.22 -16.64 -1.40
C ALA A 297 12.44 -16.16 -0.14
N ALA A 298 11.55 -15.20 -0.31
CA ALA A 298 10.69 -14.72 0.79
C ALA A 298 9.50 -15.65 1.12
N ALA A 299 9.19 -16.65 0.26
CA ALA A 299 8.08 -17.59 0.44
C ALA A 299 8.52 -18.95 1.02
N GLU A 300 9.80 -19.32 0.83
CA GLU A 300 10.33 -20.67 1.13
C GLU A 300 10.64 -20.93 2.62
N ASP A 301 10.42 -19.97 3.51
CA ASP A 301 10.60 -20.04 4.96
C ASP A 301 9.31 -19.67 5.74
#